data_d8fdd07c26eee6386e74f5e806a49c62
#
_entry.id   d8fdd07c26eee6386e74f5e806a49c62
#
_cell.length_a   1.000
_cell.length_b   1.000
_cell.length_c   1.000
_cell.angle_alpha   90.00
_cell.angle_beta   90.00
_cell.angle_gamma   90.00
#
_symmetry.space_group_name_H-M   'P 1'
#
loop_
_entity.id
_entity.type
_entity.pdbx_description
1 polymer ?
#
loop_
_entity_poly.entity_id
_entity_poly.type
_entity_poly.pdbx_seq_one_letter_code
_entity_poly.pdbx_strand_id
1 'polypeptide(L)'
;MTGVQTCALPIYHCDRLGMLVWQDMPSGGGRYNLLTISAPLITGIHLKDSHYRLFARTDPDGRDSFRQELEEMIRQLQNCPCIVLWVPFNEGWGQFDAKQITRLVRKLDPTRLIDHASGWHDQGVSDVRSLHVYFKPYRFKPDKKGRAVVLSEFGGYNLPVAGHTWNEKNFGYKGYQTPEALGEAVRKLYETQIIPARKAGLAADVYTQLSDVEDEVNGFVTYDRRVEKLPEALMQAIARELKGE
;
A
#
# COMPACT_ATOMS: atom_id res chain seq x y z
N MET A 1 -9.45 24.87 6.90
CA MET A 1 -8.65 24.23 7.95
C MET A 1 -8.99 22.76 7.84
N THR A 2 -8.13 21.87 7.29
CA THR A 2 -7.57 21.10 8.26
C THR A 2 -7.08 19.73 7.87
N GLY A 3 -6.81 19.52 6.58
CA GLY A 3 -6.13 18.29 6.15
C GLY A 3 -4.76 18.10 6.80
N VAL A 4 -4.07 19.18 7.05
CA VAL A 4 -2.72 19.17 7.64
C VAL A 4 -2.70 18.66 9.10
N GLN A 5 -3.70 18.98 9.90
CA GLN A 5 -3.74 18.53 11.29
C GLN A 5 -4.09 17.04 11.44
N THR A 6 -4.93 16.51 10.58
CA THR A 6 -5.30 15.08 10.62
C THR A 6 -4.18 14.15 10.12
N CYS A 7 -3.32 14.59 9.21
CA CYS A 7 -2.15 13.81 8.79
C CYS A 7 -0.99 13.90 9.79
N ALA A 8 -0.83 15.00 10.51
CA ALA A 8 0.27 15.20 11.45
C ALA A 8 0.18 14.30 12.70
N LEU A 9 -1.02 14.05 13.23
CA LEU A 9 -1.20 13.24 14.43
C LEU A 9 -0.82 11.76 14.26
N PRO A 10 -1.27 11.04 13.23
CA PRO A 10 -0.80 9.66 12.98
C PRO A 10 0.71 9.58 12.80
N ILE A 11 1.31 10.48 12.02
CA ILE A 11 2.76 10.53 11.78
C ILE A 11 3.51 10.79 13.10
N TYR A 12 3.06 11.76 13.91
CA TYR A 12 3.65 12.00 15.23
C TYR A 12 3.59 10.77 16.14
N HIS A 13 2.49 10.03 16.16
CA HIS A 13 2.38 8.80 16.93
C HIS A 13 3.30 7.70 16.38
N CYS A 14 3.44 7.59 15.06
CA CYS A 14 4.40 6.67 14.45
C CYS A 14 5.84 6.99 14.85
N ASP A 15 6.25 8.27 14.83
CA ASP A 15 7.55 8.71 15.30
C ASP A 15 7.79 8.30 16.76
N ARG A 16 6.81 8.54 17.64
CA ARG A 16 6.92 8.20 19.06
C ARG A 16 6.99 6.71 19.34
N LEU A 17 6.28 5.91 18.55
CA LEU A 17 6.18 4.45 18.71
C LEU A 17 7.26 3.68 17.94
N GLY A 18 8.08 4.37 17.15
CA GLY A 18 9.09 3.74 16.29
C GLY A 18 8.48 2.92 15.15
N MET A 19 7.29 3.29 14.69
CA MET A 19 6.64 2.62 13.56
C MET A 19 7.14 3.20 12.24
N LEU A 20 7.56 2.31 11.33
CA LEU A 20 8.00 2.71 9.99
C LEU A 20 6.79 3.03 9.10
N VAL A 21 6.85 4.14 8.39
CA VAL A 21 5.77 4.64 7.53
C VAL A 21 6.24 4.65 6.08
N TRP A 22 5.41 4.12 5.19
CA TRP A 22 5.46 4.35 3.76
C TRP A 22 4.40 5.40 3.43
N GLN A 23 4.85 6.53 2.92
CA GLN A 23 3.96 7.66 2.67
C GLN A 23 3.56 7.73 1.22
N ASP A 24 2.31 7.43 0.96
CA ASP A 24 1.71 7.55 -0.35
C ASP A 24 1.33 9.00 -0.66
N MET A 25 1.54 9.39 -1.90
CA MET A 25 0.93 10.59 -2.47
C MET A 25 -0.48 10.25 -2.91
N PRO A 26 -1.52 11.02 -2.52
CA PRO A 26 -2.83 10.88 -3.11
C PRO A 26 -2.73 10.99 -4.62
N SER A 27 -3.04 9.90 -5.31
CA SER A 27 -2.95 9.85 -6.76
C SER A 27 -4.31 9.59 -7.37
N GLY A 28 -4.54 10.17 -8.53
CA GLY A 28 -5.79 10.06 -9.24
C GLY A 28 -5.71 10.82 -10.56
N GLY A 29 -6.74 10.70 -11.36
CA GLY A 29 -6.82 11.35 -12.67
C GLY A 29 -8.26 11.44 -13.12
N GLY A 30 -8.49 11.48 -14.43
CA GLY A 30 -9.82 11.46 -15.02
C GLY A 30 -10.45 10.06 -15.01
N ARG A 31 -11.30 9.77 -15.97
CA ARG A 31 -11.96 8.46 -16.09
C ARG A 31 -10.95 7.38 -16.46
N TYR A 32 -10.82 6.36 -15.62
CA TYR A 32 -9.90 5.26 -15.81
C TYR A 32 -10.38 4.21 -16.82
N ASN A 33 -9.41 3.63 -17.54
CA ASN A 33 -9.63 2.42 -18.31
C ASN A 33 -9.22 1.20 -17.44
N LEU A 34 -10.22 0.43 -17.02
CA LEU A 34 -10.00 -0.73 -16.15
C LEU A 34 -9.06 -1.78 -16.77
N LEU A 35 -9.08 -1.94 -18.10
CA LEU A 35 -8.16 -2.87 -18.77
C LEU A 35 -6.70 -2.40 -18.65
N THR A 36 -6.45 -1.09 -18.71
CA THR A 36 -5.11 -0.54 -18.47
C THR A 36 -4.67 -0.81 -17.03
N ILE A 37 -5.52 -0.49 -16.05
CA ILE A 37 -5.19 -0.66 -14.64
C ILE A 37 -4.95 -2.13 -14.30
N SER A 38 -5.82 -3.03 -14.76
CA SER A 38 -5.71 -4.47 -14.46
C SER A 38 -4.69 -5.23 -15.32
N ALA A 39 -4.12 -4.63 -16.36
CA ALA A 39 -3.20 -5.30 -17.26
C ALA A 39 -2.05 -6.04 -16.54
N PRO A 40 -1.33 -5.45 -15.58
CA PRO A 40 -0.26 -6.14 -14.88
C PRO A 40 -0.74 -7.33 -14.06
N LEU A 41 -1.94 -7.25 -13.49
CA LEU A 41 -2.53 -8.31 -12.69
C LEU A 41 -2.86 -9.55 -13.54
N ILE A 42 -3.43 -9.33 -14.75
CA ILE A 42 -3.92 -10.39 -15.63
C ILE A 42 -2.82 -10.94 -16.52
N THR A 43 -2.00 -10.06 -17.10
CA THR A 43 -1.02 -10.40 -18.17
C THR A 43 0.43 -10.32 -17.72
N GLY A 44 0.73 -9.65 -16.61
CA GLY A 44 2.10 -9.31 -16.19
C GLY A 44 2.75 -8.22 -17.06
N ILE A 45 1.98 -7.57 -17.96
CA ILE A 45 2.50 -6.51 -18.84
C ILE A 45 2.44 -5.17 -18.13
N HIS A 46 3.58 -4.48 -18.05
CA HIS A 46 3.70 -3.13 -17.54
C HIS A 46 3.70 -2.13 -18.68
N LEU A 47 2.66 -1.28 -18.74
CA LEU A 47 2.52 -0.25 -19.76
C LEU A 47 3.41 0.95 -19.45
N LYS A 48 3.82 1.67 -20.51
CA LYS A 48 4.58 2.93 -20.36
C LYS A 48 3.64 4.04 -19.90
N ASP A 49 3.94 4.67 -18.80
CA ASP A 49 3.14 5.72 -18.18
C ASP A 49 3.25 7.11 -18.84
N SER A 50 4.07 7.23 -19.88
CA SER A 50 4.05 8.35 -20.81
C SER A 50 2.83 8.37 -21.73
N HIS A 51 2.06 7.30 -21.79
CA HIS A 51 0.79 7.23 -22.49
C HIS A 51 -0.34 7.79 -21.60
N TYR A 52 -0.35 9.10 -21.37
CA TYR A 52 -1.24 9.78 -20.42
C TYR A 52 -2.72 9.44 -20.57
N ARG A 53 -3.21 9.20 -21.79
CA ARG A 53 -4.60 8.82 -22.03
C ARG A 53 -4.97 7.47 -21.38
N LEU A 54 -4.04 6.52 -21.35
CA LEU A 54 -4.27 5.21 -20.75
C LEU A 54 -4.39 5.30 -19.23
N PHE A 55 -3.64 6.22 -18.63
CA PHE A 55 -3.58 6.43 -17.19
C PHE A 55 -4.47 7.58 -16.69
N ALA A 56 -5.40 8.08 -17.54
CA ALA A 56 -6.32 9.18 -17.21
C ALA A 56 -5.62 10.47 -16.76
N ARG A 57 -4.45 10.79 -17.35
CA ARG A 57 -3.61 11.96 -17.03
C ARG A 57 -3.35 12.86 -18.23
N THR A 58 -4.31 13.00 -19.14
CA THR A 58 -4.18 13.88 -20.33
C THR A 58 -4.11 15.35 -19.98
N ASP A 59 -4.73 15.76 -18.88
CA ASP A 59 -4.72 17.14 -18.42
C ASP A 59 -3.32 17.58 -17.95
N PRO A 60 -2.70 18.58 -18.60
CA PRO A 60 -1.37 19.07 -18.18
C PRO A 60 -1.43 19.80 -16.84
N ASP A 61 -2.47 20.59 -16.56
CA ASP A 61 -2.60 21.33 -15.32
C ASP A 61 -2.73 20.38 -14.12
N GLY A 62 -3.49 19.29 -14.29
CA GLY A 62 -3.59 18.23 -13.29
C GLY A 62 -2.27 17.48 -13.04
N ARG A 63 -1.40 17.36 -14.05
CA ARG A 63 -0.04 16.82 -13.84
C ARG A 63 0.88 17.79 -13.11
N ASP A 64 0.73 19.08 -13.38
CA ASP A 64 1.53 20.12 -12.71
C ASP A 64 1.08 20.30 -11.26
N SER A 65 -0.24 20.33 -11.00
CA SER A 65 -0.78 20.32 -9.63
C SER A 65 -0.26 19.12 -8.82
N PHE A 66 -0.28 17.91 -9.40
CA PHE A 66 0.28 16.73 -8.73
C PHE A 66 1.76 16.91 -8.37
N ARG A 67 2.59 17.48 -9.28
CA ARG A 67 4.01 17.72 -8.98
C ARG A 67 4.20 18.70 -7.84
N GLN A 68 3.42 19.78 -7.85
CA GLN A 68 3.46 20.79 -6.78
C GLN A 68 3.03 20.19 -5.44
N GLU A 69 1.90 19.49 -5.38
CA GLU A 69 1.39 18.87 -4.17
C GLU A 69 2.35 17.79 -3.62
N LEU A 70 2.99 17.02 -4.49
CA LEU A 70 4.03 16.06 -4.11
C LEU A 70 5.24 16.75 -3.49
N GLU A 71 5.69 17.87 -4.07
CA GLU A 71 6.79 18.67 -3.52
C GLU A 71 6.42 19.24 -2.15
N GLU A 72 5.22 19.79 -2.00
CA GLU A 72 4.70 20.32 -0.74
C GLU A 72 4.59 19.23 0.33
N MET A 73 4.06 18.06 0.00
CA MET A 73 3.97 16.91 0.91
C MET A 73 5.36 16.50 1.41
N ILE A 74 6.34 16.35 0.53
CA ILE A 74 7.69 15.96 0.92
C ILE A 74 8.33 17.04 1.80
N ARG A 75 8.25 18.32 1.42
CA ARG A 75 8.80 19.43 2.22
C ARG A 75 8.18 19.51 3.61
N GLN A 76 6.89 19.22 3.72
CA GLN A 76 6.17 19.22 4.99
C GLN A 76 6.56 18.06 5.90
N LEU A 77 6.75 16.87 5.32
CA LEU A 77 6.89 15.62 6.07
C LEU A 77 8.35 15.11 6.16
N GLN A 78 9.31 15.69 5.45
CA GLN A 78 10.71 15.23 5.43
C GLN A 78 11.40 15.24 6.80
N ASN A 79 10.89 15.98 7.78
CA ASN A 79 11.43 16.02 9.14
C ASN A 79 10.84 14.91 10.04
N CYS A 80 9.94 14.06 9.52
CA CYS A 80 9.35 12.97 10.28
C CYS A 80 10.20 11.70 10.12
N PRO A 81 10.95 11.27 11.14
CA PRO A 81 11.90 10.15 11.01
C PRO A 81 11.22 8.80 10.78
N CYS A 82 9.95 8.63 11.14
CA CYS A 82 9.21 7.40 10.87
C CYS A 82 8.98 7.14 9.38
N ILE A 83 8.94 8.16 8.54
CA ILE A 83 8.77 7.99 7.09
C ILE A 83 10.09 7.47 6.52
N VAL A 84 10.06 6.27 5.96
CA VAL A 84 11.24 5.59 5.40
C VAL A 84 11.17 5.41 3.89
N LEU A 85 9.97 5.58 3.32
CA LEU A 85 9.74 5.35 1.89
C LEU A 85 8.64 6.27 1.36
N TRP A 86 8.89 6.89 0.21
CA TRP A 86 7.92 7.70 -0.55
C TRP A 86 7.28 6.87 -1.66
N VAL A 87 5.95 6.95 -1.79
CA VAL A 87 5.17 6.24 -2.79
C VAL A 87 4.37 7.23 -3.65
N PRO A 88 4.91 7.70 -4.80
CA PRO A 88 4.22 8.65 -5.67
C PRO A 88 2.94 8.11 -6.31
N PHE A 89 2.89 6.82 -6.68
CA PHE A 89 1.75 6.23 -7.36
C PHE A 89 1.42 4.85 -6.80
N ASN A 90 0.11 4.58 -6.67
CA ASN A 90 -0.44 3.29 -6.28
C ASN A 90 -1.20 2.66 -7.45
N GLU A 91 -0.91 1.39 -7.76
CA GLU A 91 -1.64 0.51 -8.72
C GLU A 91 -1.88 1.12 -10.11
N GLY A 92 -1.06 2.07 -10.52
CA GLY A 92 -1.21 2.75 -11.81
C GLY A 92 -2.36 3.76 -11.87
N TRP A 93 -3.08 4.01 -10.76
CA TRP A 93 -4.13 5.01 -10.69
C TRP A 93 -3.56 6.42 -10.92
N GLY A 94 -3.81 6.98 -12.11
CA GLY A 94 -3.30 8.28 -12.48
C GLY A 94 -1.77 8.38 -12.57
N GLN A 95 -1.07 7.25 -12.75
CA GLN A 95 0.38 7.23 -12.92
C GLN A 95 0.82 7.93 -14.20
N PHE A 96 1.88 8.71 -14.12
CA PHE A 96 2.49 9.38 -15.27
C PHE A 96 3.95 9.71 -15.00
N ASP A 97 4.77 9.67 -16.04
CA ASP A 97 6.17 10.11 -16.02
C ASP A 97 6.96 9.65 -14.77
N ALA A 98 6.72 8.44 -14.26
CA ALA A 98 7.29 7.96 -13.00
C ALA A 98 8.82 8.11 -12.91
N LYS A 99 9.52 8.01 -14.06
CA LYS A 99 10.98 8.27 -14.09
C LYS A 99 11.35 9.70 -13.74
N GLN A 100 10.55 10.68 -14.18
CA GLN A 100 10.78 12.10 -13.88
C GLN A 100 10.34 12.40 -12.45
N ILE A 101 9.21 11.86 -12.03
CA ILE A 101 8.69 11.99 -10.67
C ILE A 101 9.69 11.40 -9.65
N THR A 102 10.25 10.22 -9.91
CA THR A 102 11.30 9.63 -9.05
C THR A 102 12.52 10.54 -8.93
N ARG A 103 12.95 11.17 -10.02
CA ARG A 103 14.07 12.13 -9.97
C ARG A 103 13.71 13.36 -9.15
N LEU A 104 12.48 13.87 -9.25
CA LEU A 104 11.99 14.98 -8.43
C LEU A 104 12.02 14.61 -6.95
N VAL A 105 11.43 13.48 -6.56
CA VAL A 105 11.46 13.00 -5.18
C VAL A 105 12.89 12.87 -4.66
N ARG A 106 13.78 12.24 -5.44
CA ARG A 106 15.19 12.05 -5.07
C ARG A 106 15.94 13.37 -4.88
N LYS A 107 15.58 14.41 -5.65
CA LYS A 107 16.14 15.76 -5.50
C LYS A 107 15.64 16.45 -4.23
N LEU A 108 14.37 16.24 -3.88
CA LEU A 108 13.75 16.85 -2.70
C LEU A 108 14.20 16.16 -1.41
N ASP A 109 14.26 14.84 -1.44
CA ASP A 109 14.71 14.01 -0.32
C ASP A 109 15.61 12.86 -0.80
N PRO A 110 16.93 13.02 -0.72
CA PRO A 110 17.88 11.98 -1.09
C PRO A 110 18.05 10.89 -0.02
N THR A 111 17.42 11.02 1.15
CA THR A 111 17.68 10.17 2.31
C THR A 111 16.76 8.96 2.42
N ARG A 112 15.58 9.01 1.79
CA ARG A 112 14.57 7.97 1.88
C ARG A 112 14.48 7.12 0.62
N LEU A 113 13.97 5.92 0.78
CA LEU A 113 13.65 5.03 -0.34
C LEU A 113 12.46 5.55 -1.15
N ILE A 114 12.38 5.11 -2.40
CA ILE A 114 11.27 5.48 -3.30
C ILE A 114 10.69 4.21 -3.92
N ASP A 115 9.40 4.01 -3.76
CA ASP A 115 8.58 3.07 -4.52
C ASP A 115 7.71 3.86 -5.51
N HIS A 116 8.19 4.05 -6.74
CA HIS A 116 7.57 4.96 -7.70
C HIS A 116 6.17 4.56 -8.16
N ALA A 117 5.85 3.27 -8.09
CA ALA A 117 4.57 2.70 -8.52
C ALA A 117 4.30 1.43 -7.73
N SER A 118 3.62 1.58 -6.59
CA SER A 118 3.29 0.47 -5.72
C SER A 118 2.41 -0.56 -6.44
N GLY A 119 2.87 -1.79 -6.46
CA GLY A 119 2.17 -2.96 -7.00
C GLY A 119 2.22 -3.14 -8.51
N TRP A 120 1.85 -2.12 -9.30
CA TRP A 120 1.63 -2.28 -10.74
C TRP A 120 2.41 -1.25 -11.58
N HIS A 121 2.50 -1.51 -12.89
CA HIS A 121 3.14 -0.63 -13.89
C HIS A 121 4.55 -0.17 -13.54
N ASP A 122 5.36 -1.06 -12.93
CA ASP A 122 6.77 -0.81 -12.63
C ASP A 122 7.54 -0.30 -13.85
N GLN A 123 8.08 0.92 -13.77
CA GLN A 123 8.93 1.53 -14.78
C GLN A 123 10.43 1.24 -14.54
N GLY A 124 10.73 0.44 -13.52
CA GLY A 124 12.07 -0.06 -13.20
C GLY A 124 13.02 0.97 -12.60
N VAL A 125 12.51 1.99 -11.92
CA VAL A 125 13.27 3.10 -11.31
C VAL A 125 13.14 3.21 -9.79
N SER A 126 12.33 2.34 -9.16
CA SER A 126 12.23 2.23 -7.70
C SER A 126 13.49 1.66 -7.06
N ASP A 127 13.70 1.98 -5.79
CA ASP A 127 14.68 1.32 -4.93
C ASP A 127 14.23 -0.08 -4.53
N VAL A 128 12.91 -0.31 -4.49
CA VAL A 128 12.29 -1.60 -4.18
C VAL A 128 11.50 -2.13 -5.36
N ARG A 129 11.24 -3.43 -5.37
CA ARG A 129 10.22 -4.04 -6.22
C ARG A 129 9.01 -4.37 -5.36
N SER A 130 7.96 -3.57 -5.47
CA SER A 130 6.71 -3.80 -4.76
C SER A 130 5.75 -4.68 -5.54
N LEU A 131 4.93 -5.44 -4.81
CA LEU A 131 3.95 -6.36 -5.34
C LEU A 131 2.64 -6.24 -4.56
N HIS A 132 1.49 -6.32 -5.26
CA HIS A 132 0.16 -6.49 -4.67
C HIS A 132 -0.36 -7.87 -4.99
N VAL A 133 -0.70 -8.66 -3.96
CA VAL A 133 -1.13 -10.05 -4.15
C VAL A 133 -2.33 -10.38 -3.28
N TYR A 134 -3.52 -10.50 -3.91
CA TYR A 134 -4.78 -10.77 -3.23
C TYR A 134 -5.41 -12.11 -3.61
N PHE A 135 -5.41 -12.45 -4.91
CA PHE A 135 -6.22 -13.55 -5.45
C PHE A 135 -5.50 -14.90 -5.56
N LYS A 136 -4.21 -14.93 -5.31
CA LYS A 136 -3.39 -16.13 -5.44
C LYS A 136 -2.40 -16.25 -4.29
N PRO A 137 -1.96 -17.48 -3.96
CA PRO A 137 -0.89 -17.65 -2.98
C PRO A 137 0.39 -16.92 -3.40
N TYR A 138 1.00 -16.21 -2.44
CA TYR A 138 2.28 -15.56 -2.65
C TYR A 138 3.43 -16.56 -2.49
N ARG A 139 4.41 -16.46 -3.38
CA ARG A 139 5.71 -17.14 -3.28
C ARG A 139 6.80 -16.15 -3.64
N PHE A 140 7.77 -16.02 -2.76
CA PHE A 140 8.92 -15.14 -2.99
C PHE A 140 9.68 -15.52 -4.25
N LYS A 141 10.04 -14.49 -5.01
CA LYS A 141 10.99 -14.57 -6.13
C LYS A 141 11.89 -13.34 -6.09
N PRO A 142 13.22 -13.49 -6.17
CA PRO A 142 14.12 -12.36 -6.21
C PRO A 142 13.87 -11.48 -7.43
N ASP A 143 14.11 -10.18 -7.29
CA ASP A 143 14.05 -9.28 -8.45
C ASP A 143 15.24 -9.48 -9.37
N LYS A 144 14.98 -9.52 -10.68
CA LYS A 144 16.03 -9.68 -11.69
C LYS A 144 17.02 -8.52 -11.74
N LYS A 145 16.65 -7.35 -11.22
CA LYS A 145 17.48 -6.14 -11.12
C LYS A 145 18.19 -6.02 -9.78
N GLY A 146 18.01 -6.98 -8.87
CA GLY A 146 18.64 -6.97 -7.55
C GLY A 146 18.02 -6.02 -6.55
N ARG A 147 16.84 -5.46 -6.82
CA ARG A 147 16.12 -4.63 -5.85
C ARG A 147 15.55 -5.48 -4.72
N ALA A 148 15.41 -4.89 -3.53
CA ALA A 148 14.67 -5.51 -2.45
C ALA A 148 13.21 -5.75 -2.88
N VAL A 149 12.72 -6.99 -2.70
CA VAL A 149 11.32 -7.33 -3.00
C VAL A 149 10.48 -7.08 -1.76
N VAL A 150 9.39 -6.36 -1.94
CA VAL A 150 8.43 -6.04 -0.88
C VAL A 150 7.03 -6.42 -1.32
N LEU A 151 6.22 -6.88 -0.39
CA LEU A 151 4.81 -7.16 -0.60
C LEU A 151 4.03 -5.98 -0.02
N SER A 152 3.87 -4.93 -0.84
CA SER A 152 3.30 -3.66 -0.41
C SER A 152 1.81 -3.73 -0.12
N GLU A 153 1.11 -4.73 -0.68
CA GLU A 153 -0.27 -5.03 -0.31
C GLU A 153 -0.56 -6.53 -0.45
N PHE A 154 -1.25 -7.10 0.55
CA PHE A 154 -1.73 -8.48 0.50
C PHE A 154 -2.84 -8.73 1.53
N GLY A 155 -3.49 -9.88 1.43
CA GLY A 155 -4.54 -10.29 2.35
C GLY A 155 -5.91 -9.78 1.91
N GLY A 156 -6.34 -8.63 2.40
CA GLY A 156 -7.63 -8.04 2.04
C GLY A 156 -8.82 -8.91 2.47
N TYR A 157 -8.66 -9.72 3.53
CA TYR A 157 -9.71 -10.59 4.05
C TYR A 157 -10.77 -9.76 4.76
N ASN A 158 -12.04 -9.93 4.38
CA ASN A 158 -13.13 -9.12 4.87
C ASN A 158 -14.02 -9.86 5.87
N LEU A 159 -14.41 -9.12 6.90
CA LEU A 159 -15.42 -9.47 7.88
C LEU A 159 -16.27 -8.24 8.18
N PRO A 160 -17.48 -8.13 7.65
CA PRO A 160 -18.39 -7.05 8.05
C PRO A 160 -18.88 -7.30 9.49
N VAL A 161 -18.86 -6.26 10.32
CA VAL A 161 -19.38 -6.29 11.69
C VAL A 161 -20.64 -5.46 11.74
N ALA A 162 -21.77 -6.09 12.08
CA ALA A 162 -23.08 -5.44 12.11
C ALA A 162 -23.07 -4.19 13.02
N GLY A 163 -23.57 -3.08 12.52
CA GLY A 163 -23.61 -1.80 13.23
C GLY A 163 -22.30 -1.01 13.25
N HIS A 164 -21.23 -1.52 12.63
CA HIS A 164 -19.90 -0.92 12.61
C HIS A 164 -19.31 -0.73 11.21
N THR A 165 -20.16 -0.81 10.17
CA THR A 165 -19.79 -0.55 8.77
C THR A 165 -20.21 0.85 8.33
N TRP A 166 -19.56 1.38 7.29
CA TRP A 166 -19.89 2.67 6.68
C TRP A 166 -21.30 2.67 6.07
N ASN A 167 -21.64 1.60 5.35
CA ASN A 167 -22.95 1.39 4.72
C ASN A 167 -23.25 -0.10 4.56
N GLU A 168 -24.34 -0.45 3.86
CA GLU A 168 -24.73 -1.83 3.60
C GLU A 168 -23.91 -2.52 2.51
N LYS A 169 -23.21 -1.76 1.65
CA LYS A 169 -22.33 -2.32 0.66
C LYS A 169 -21.01 -2.70 1.30
N ASN A 170 -20.57 -3.91 1.01
CA ASN A 170 -19.32 -4.43 1.56
C ASN A 170 -18.44 -4.94 0.43
N PHE A 171 -17.17 -4.53 0.44
CA PHE A 171 -16.14 -5.01 -0.46
C PHE A 171 -14.99 -5.65 0.33
N GLY A 172 -14.36 -6.65 -0.28
CA GLY A 172 -13.15 -7.31 0.19
C GLY A 172 -12.81 -8.47 -0.74
N TYR A 173 -11.58 -8.93 -0.70
CA TYR A 173 -11.08 -9.92 -1.65
C TYR A 173 -11.51 -11.35 -1.29
N LYS A 174 -11.68 -11.67 0.01
CA LYS A 174 -12.15 -12.96 0.50
C LYS A 174 -12.92 -12.80 1.79
N GLY A 175 -14.19 -13.21 1.80
CA GLY A 175 -15.13 -13.00 2.91
C GLY A 175 -15.08 -14.10 3.96
N TYR A 176 -15.22 -13.69 5.21
CA TYR A 176 -15.40 -14.54 6.38
C TYR A 176 -16.64 -14.09 7.15
N GLN A 177 -17.20 -14.99 7.98
CA GLN A 177 -18.45 -14.74 8.68
C GLN A 177 -18.25 -14.58 10.20
N THR A 178 -17.10 -15.01 10.72
CA THR A 178 -16.77 -14.91 12.14
C THR A 178 -15.33 -14.48 12.38
N PRO A 179 -15.05 -13.82 13.52
CA PRO A 179 -13.69 -13.44 13.91
C PRO A 179 -12.73 -14.64 13.99
N GLU A 180 -13.20 -15.80 14.44
CA GLU A 180 -12.39 -17.02 14.55
C GLU A 180 -11.98 -17.53 13.17
N ALA A 181 -12.91 -17.55 12.21
CA ALA A 181 -12.60 -17.97 10.83
C ALA A 181 -11.66 -16.99 10.14
N LEU A 182 -11.82 -15.68 10.37
CA LEU A 182 -10.89 -14.66 9.90
C LEU A 182 -9.51 -14.85 10.54
N GLY A 183 -9.45 -15.03 11.86
CA GLY A 183 -8.20 -15.21 12.61
C GLY A 183 -7.40 -16.42 12.13
N GLU A 184 -8.08 -17.57 11.93
CA GLU A 184 -7.43 -18.77 11.41
C GLU A 184 -6.92 -18.57 9.97
N ALA A 185 -7.67 -17.85 9.14
CA ALA A 185 -7.25 -17.55 7.78
C ALA A 185 -6.04 -16.61 7.72
N VAL A 186 -5.99 -15.59 8.58
CA VAL A 186 -4.86 -14.68 8.70
C VAL A 186 -3.63 -15.44 9.23
N ARG A 187 -3.77 -16.25 10.28
CA ARG A 187 -2.70 -17.11 10.79
C ARG A 187 -2.12 -17.97 9.66
N LYS A 188 -2.98 -18.72 8.96
CA LYS A 188 -2.56 -19.58 7.86
C LYS A 188 -1.86 -18.82 6.74
N LEU A 189 -2.32 -17.60 6.41
CA LEU A 189 -1.69 -16.75 5.42
C LEU A 189 -0.24 -16.43 5.81
N TYR A 190 -0.01 -16.01 7.05
CA TYR A 190 1.32 -15.70 7.55
C TYR A 190 2.20 -16.95 7.63
N GLU A 191 1.75 -18.03 8.26
CA GLU A 191 2.51 -19.28 8.43
C GLU A 191 2.91 -19.92 7.10
N THR A 192 2.01 -19.92 6.10
CA THR A 192 2.25 -20.66 4.85
C THR A 192 2.83 -19.81 3.73
N GLN A 193 2.78 -18.47 3.81
CA GLN A 193 3.19 -17.60 2.72
C GLN A 193 4.19 -16.53 3.16
N ILE A 194 3.89 -15.74 4.19
CA ILE A 194 4.67 -14.55 4.51
C ILE A 194 5.94 -14.91 5.28
N ILE A 195 5.83 -15.71 6.34
CA ILE A 195 6.99 -16.17 7.14
C ILE A 195 8.00 -16.95 6.28
N PRO A 196 7.58 -17.92 5.44
CA PRO A 196 8.48 -18.56 4.49
C PRO A 196 9.10 -17.60 3.48
N ALA A 197 8.33 -16.62 3.00
CA ALA A 197 8.82 -15.62 2.06
C ALA A 197 9.89 -14.72 2.70
N ARG A 198 9.70 -14.28 3.95
CA ARG A 198 10.71 -13.54 4.71
C ARG A 198 12.01 -14.32 4.86
N LYS A 199 11.91 -15.60 5.24
CA LYS A 199 13.09 -16.49 5.33
C LYS A 199 13.80 -16.65 3.98
N ALA A 200 13.08 -16.51 2.87
CA ALA A 200 13.62 -16.59 1.52
C ALA A 200 14.16 -15.25 0.98
N GLY A 201 13.92 -14.11 1.65
CA GLY A 201 14.46 -12.80 1.27
C GLY A 201 13.43 -11.70 0.99
N LEU A 202 12.14 -11.89 1.34
CA LEU A 202 11.16 -10.80 1.32
C LEU A 202 11.58 -9.73 2.34
N ALA A 203 11.77 -8.50 1.90
CA ALA A 203 12.34 -7.44 2.72
C ALA A 203 11.30 -6.74 3.61
N ALA A 204 10.06 -6.61 3.14
CA ALA A 204 8.96 -6.04 3.92
C ALA A 204 7.61 -6.52 3.40
N ASP A 205 6.59 -6.41 4.25
CA ASP A 205 5.21 -6.73 3.93
C ASP A 205 4.24 -5.76 4.64
N VAL A 206 3.13 -5.41 3.95
CA VAL A 206 2.06 -4.56 4.48
C VAL A 206 0.72 -5.27 4.23
N TYR A 207 0.05 -5.67 5.30
CA TYR A 207 -1.29 -6.27 5.20
C TYR A 207 -2.34 -5.21 4.89
N THR A 208 -3.24 -5.48 3.98
CA THR A 208 -4.38 -4.64 3.62
C THR A 208 -5.65 -5.12 4.34
N GLN A 209 -6.15 -4.41 5.40
CA GLN A 209 -5.58 -3.17 5.92
C GLN A 209 -5.78 -3.06 7.43
N LEU A 210 -5.31 -1.95 8.04
CA LEU A 210 -5.45 -1.76 9.49
C LEU A 210 -6.91 -1.53 9.90
N SER A 211 -7.63 -0.70 9.18
CA SER A 211 -9.01 -0.37 9.50
C SER A 211 -9.88 -0.33 8.26
N ASP A 212 -11.16 -0.64 8.43
CA ASP A 212 -12.14 -0.49 7.36
C ASP A 212 -12.17 0.95 6.81
N VAL A 213 -12.36 1.08 5.50
CA VAL A 213 -12.46 2.35 4.80
C VAL A 213 -13.67 2.31 3.87
N GLU A 214 -14.67 3.12 4.13
CA GLU A 214 -15.92 3.18 3.35
C GLU A 214 -16.53 1.78 3.12
N ASP A 215 -16.66 1.34 1.87
CA ASP A 215 -17.21 0.03 1.49
C ASP A 215 -16.25 -1.13 1.77
N GLU A 216 -14.96 -0.86 1.95
CA GLU A 216 -13.95 -1.88 2.23
C GLU A 216 -13.99 -2.31 3.69
N VAL A 217 -14.39 -3.55 3.95
CA VAL A 217 -14.52 -4.15 5.29
C VAL A 217 -13.42 -5.17 5.57
N ASN A 218 -12.24 -4.96 5.03
CA ASN A 218 -11.06 -5.81 5.12
C ASN A 218 -10.03 -5.34 6.17
N GLY A 219 -10.38 -4.33 6.98
CA GLY A 219 -9.57 -3.87 8.09
C GLY A 219 -9.54 -4.85 9.26
N PHE A 220 -8.49 -4.80 10.09
CA PHE A 220 -8.45 -5.47 11.38
C PHE A 220 -9.28 -4.77 12.43
N VAL A 221 -9.59 -3.49 12.20
CA VAL A 221 -10.44 -2.65 13.05
C VAL A 221 -11.61 -2.13 12.21
N THR A 222 -12.80 -2.04 12.80
CA THR A 222 -13.99 -1.53 12.12
C THR A 222 -13.87 -0.05 11.71
N TYR A 223 -14.74 0.40 10.79
CA TYR A 223 -14.77 1.78 10.28
C TYR A 223 -14.79 2.84 11.39
N ASP A 224 -15.59 2.62 12.43
CA ASP A 224 -15.73 3.53 13.58
C ASP A 224 -14.66 3.32 14.66
N ARG A 225 -13.71 2.39 14.46
CA ARG A 225 -12.60 2.06 15.37
C ARG A 225 -13.03 1.44 16.71
N ARG A 226 -14.25 0.94 16.83
CA ARG A 226 -14.81 0.42 18.09
C ARG A 226 -14.60 -1.07 18.29
N VAL A 227 -14.39 -1.83 17.21
CA VAL A 227 -14.24 -3.28 17.27
C VAL A 227 -12.94 -3.70 16.61
N GLU A 228 -12.11 -4.41 17.34
CA GLU A 228 -10.98 -5.17 16.83
C GLU A 228 -11.48 -6.54 16.37
N LYS A 229 -11.30 -6.85 15.09
CA LYS A 229 -11.82 -8.07 14.47
C LYS A 229 -10.96 -9.29 14.74
N LEU A 230 -9.71 -9.09 15.19
CA LEU A 230 -8.75 -10.15 15.49
C LEU A 230 -8.29 -10.05 16.94
N PRO A 231 -8.07 -11.20 17.63
CA PRO A 231 -7.49 -11.19 18.95
C PRO A 231 -6.07 -10.63 18.95
N GLU A 232 -5.77 -9.73 19.88
CA GLU A 232 -4.43 -9.14 20.05
C GLU A 232 -3.35 -10.21 20.20
N ALA A 233 -3.62 -11.27 20.98
CA ALA A 233 -2.70 -12.38 21.18
C ALA A 233 -2.29 -13.10 19.88
N LEU A 234 -3.21 -13.19 18.90
CA LEU A 234 -2.90 -13.74 17.59
C LEU A 234 -1.92 -12.84 16.85
N MET A 235 -2.18 -11.54 16.84
CA MET A 235 -1.33 -10.56 16.13
C MET A 235 0.05 -10.47 16.77
N GLN A 236 0.14 -10.53 18.10
CA GLN A 236 1.40 -10.58 18.82
C GLN A 236 2.20 -11.86 18.51
N ALA A 237 1.53 -13.03 18.40
CA ALA A 237 2.18 -14.28 18.03
C ALA A 237 2.78 -14.21 16.62
N ILE A 238 2.00 -13.72 15.64
CA ILE A 238 2.46 -13.51 14.25
C ILE A 238 3.67 -12.54 14.24
N ALA A 239 3.58 -11.43 14.99
CA ALA A 239 4.65 -10.44 15.05
C ALA A 239 5.96 -11.01 15.61
N ARG A 240 5.90 -11.85 16.65
CA ARG A 240 7.08 -12.55 17.20
C ARG A 240 7.71 -13.48 16.16
N GLU A 241 6.92 -14.31 15.52
CA GLU A 241 7.45 -15.21 14.47
C GLU A 241 8.07 -14.43 13.30
N LEU A 242 7.47 -13.30 12.89
CA LEU A 242 8.04 -12.43 11.88
C LEU A 242 9.39 -11.84 12.32
N LYS A 243 9.59 -11.57 13.59
CA LYS A 243 10.88 -11.10 14.14
C LYS A 243 11.89 -12.21 14.37
N GLY A 244 11.45 -13.47 14.35
CA GLY A 244 12.29 -14.64 14.66
C GLY A 244 12.50 -14.86 16.16
N GLU A 245 11.53 -14.42 16.96
CA GLU A 245 11.47 -14.56 18.44
C GLU A 245 10.71 -15.80 18.87
#